data_baacd6567c37b46380f797842fa3e427
#
_entry.id   baacd6567c37b46380f797842fa3e427
#
_cell.length_a   1.000
_cell.length_b   1.000
_cell.length_c   1.000
_cell.angle_alpha   90.00
_cell.angle_beta   90.00
_cell.angle_gamma   90.00
#
_symmetry.space_group_name_H-M   'P 1'
#
loop_
_entity.id
_entity.type
_entity.pdbx_description
1 polymer ?
#
loop_
_entity_poly.entity_id
_entity_poly.type
_entity_poly.pdbx_seq_one_letter_code
_entity_poly.pdbx_strand_id
1 'polypeptide(L)'
;MHSISRRRLIQVGTIASMIPAIPSRLFASSPSTTTDAADPWLGLKVGVATYSLRDLPIEEAIKGVKKVGLNYVSIKNVKNHIDLSHTTEERKERAKMFRDAGLIPLSVGNVSMRTGEADIRKAFEYARDIGVPTIVCSPSIDSIPILDKMVKEFDIKLAIHNHGPEDKGFFPSPFDVMRAVEKFDKRIGLCIDVGHTARAGVDPADSILKCQERLYDLHMKDISAMGDKNTPIEAGRGILDSKSILAALLKIKFQGLVGFEYEKDGKDPIPGLAESVGYNKGLLAGMK
;
A
#
# COMPACT_ATOMS: atom_id res chain seq x y z
N MET A 1 23.08 87.56 32.10
CA MET A 1 23.78 88.02 33.32
C MET A 1 24.25 86.82 34.10
N HIS A 2 25.56 86.71 34.32
CA HIS A 2 26.34 85.93 35.32
C HIS A 2 26.14 84.40 35.34
N SER A 3 27.07 83.65 34.80
CA SER A 3 28.45 83.31 35.21
C SER A 3 28.51 82.58 36.57
N ILE A 4 29.08 81.44 36.58
CA ILE A 4 30.29 80.94 37.28
C ILE A 4 30.19 79.43 37.51
N SER A 5 30.99 78.72 36.86
CA SER A 5 32.05 77.75 37.14
C SER A 5 32.22 77.28 38.61
N ARG A 6 32.36 76.00 38.89
CA ARG A 6 33.56 75.38 39.44
C ARG A 6 33.46 73.90 39.66
N ARG A 7 34.49 73.22 39.14
CA ARG A 7 34.86 71.84 39.43
C ARG A 7 34.98 71.56 40.91
N ARG A 8 34.56 70.40 41.34
CA ARG A 8 35.27 69.65 42.40
C ARG A 8 35.20 68.12 42.09
N LEU A 9 36.38 67.58 41.94
CA LEU A 9 36.76 66.23 41.97
C LEU A 9 36.54 65.64 43.38
N ILE A 10 35.81 64.49 43.48
CA ILE A 10 35.91 63.67 44.68
C ILE A 10 36.01 62.25 44.20
N GLN A 11 37.19 61.65 44.42
CA GLN A 11 37.44 60.21 44.36
C GLN A 11 36.78 59.62 45.61
N VAL A 12 35.94 58.56 45.42
CA VAL A 12 35.65 57.60 46.48
C VAL A 12 35.38 56.24 45.88
N GLY A 13 36.25 55.32 46.19
CA GLY A 13 36.06 53.96 46.62
C GLY A 13 35.27 53.03 45.78
N THR A 14 35.98 52.13 45.04
CA THR A 14 35.46 50.88 44.51
C THR A 14 35.07 49.94 45.64
N ILE A 15 33.78 49.76 45.88
CA ILE A 15 33.29 48.60 46.62
C ILE A 15 32.90 47.53 45.64
N ALA A 16 33.71 46.49 45.57
CA ALA A 16 33.42 45.30 44.83
C ALA A 16 32.33 44.50 45.55
N SER A 17 31.11 44.60 45.07
CA SER A 17 30.00 43.75 45.51
C SER A 17 30.18 42.38 44.83
N MET A 18 30.65 41.40 45.55
CA MET A 18 30.59 40.00 45.18
C MET A 18 29.12 39.55 45.18
N ILE A 19 28.53 39.44 43.96
CA ILE A 19 27.29 38.72 43.75
C ILE A 19 27.65 37.24 43.59
N PRO A 20 27.16 36.36 44.47
CA PRO A 20 27.40 34.92 44.25
C PRO A 20 26.75 34.50 42.96
N ALA A 21 27.54 33.93 42.05
CA ALA A 21 27.06 33.27 40.82
C ALA A 21 26.20 32.07 41.21
N ILE A 22 24.89 32.21 40.99
CA ILE A 22 23.98 31.07 41.05
C ILE A 22 24.33 30.20 39.82
N PRO A 23 24.71 28.92 40.03
CA PRO A 23 24.95 28.05 38.88
C PRO A 23 23.65 27.90 38.09
N SER A 24 23.61 28.40 36.88
CA SER A 24 22.56 28.08 35.91
C SER A 24 22.50 26.57 35.78
N ARG A 25 21.58 25.93 36.51
CA ARG A 25 21.19 24.57 36.20
C ARG A 25 20.70 24.60 34.74
N LEU A 26 21.53 24.11 33.85
CA LEU A 26 21.11 23.63 32.57
C LEU A 26 19.90 22.73 32.81
N PHE A 27 18.71 23.21 32.40
CA PHE A 27 17.60 22.33 32.15
C PHE A 27 18.07 21.42 31.03
N ALA A 28 18.65 20.27 31.40
CA ALA A 28 18.77 19.18 30.51
C ALA A 28 17.36 18.88 30.05
N SER A 29 17.05 19.28 28.82
CA SER A 29 15.87 18.80 28.13
C SER A 29 15.97 17.28 28.21
N SER A 30 15.09 16.67 29.01
CA SER A 30 14.89 15.23 28.97
C SER A 30 14.74 14.86 27.51
N PRO A 31 15.46 13.85 27.00
CA PRO A 31 15.20 13.37 25.67
C PRO A 31 13.71 13.01 25.67
N SER A 32 12.96 13.67 24.81
CA SER A 32 11.62 13.24 24.45
C SER A 32 11.78 11.79 24.00
N THR A 33 11.44 10.85 24.88
CA THR A 33 11.22 9.48 24.50
C THR A 33 9.96 9.51 23.64
N THR A 34 10.11 9.86 22.35
CA THR A 34 9.22 9.32 21.34
C THR A 34 9.42 7.82 21.48
N THR A 35 8.53 7.16 22.21
CA THR A 35 8.35 5.73 22.05
C THR A 35 8.10 5.56 20.57
N ASP A 36 9.08 5.05 19.80
CA ASP A 36 8.87 4.55 18.47
C ASP A 36 7.68 3.61 18.57
N ALA A 37 6.52 4.08 18.14
CA ALA A 37 5.32 3.25 18.17
C ALA A 37 5.65 2.05 17.29
N ALA A 38 5.81 0.89 17.92
CA ALA A 38 6.22 -0.31 17.23
C ALA A 38 5.32 -0.50 16.00
N ASP A 39 5.93 -0.74 14.84
CA ASP A 39 5.20 -0.94 13.59
C ASP A 39 4.03 -1.92 13.79
N PRO A 40 2.77 -1.46 13.61
CA PRO A 40 1.61 -2.28 13.85
C PRO A 40 1.48 -3.44 12.84
N TRP A 41 2.21 -3.36 11.71
CA TRP A 41 2.13 -4.31 10.61
C TRP A 41 3.31 -5.29 10.58
N LEU A 42 4.22 -5.24 11.56
CA LEU A 42 5.37 -6.15 11.72
C LEU A 42 6.25 -6.25 10.47
N GLY A 43 6.44 -5.14 9.75
CA GLY A 43 7.23 -5.06 8.53
C GLY A 43 6.47 -5.33 7.24
N LEU A 44 5.17 -5.70 7.30
CA LEU A 44 4.34 -5.84 6.11
C LEU A 44 3.95 -4.45 5.56
N LYS A 45 3.97 -4.30 4.24
CA LYS A 45 3.49 -3.10 3.56
C LYS A 45 1.98 -3.20 3.33
N VAL A 46 1.22 -2.81 4.35
CA VAL A 46 -0.24 -2.90 4.32
C VAL A 46 -0.85 -1.63 3.77
N GLY A 47 -1.78 -1.76 2.83
CA GLY A 47 -2.39 -0.65 2.12
C GLY A 47 -3.77 -0.97 1.57
N VAL A 48 -4.21 -0.18 0.61
CA VAL A 48 -5.53 -0.31 -0.05
C VAL A 48 -5.34 -0.52 -1.55
N ALA A 49 -6.02 -1.51 -2.11
CA ALA A 49 -6.36 -1.52 -3.52
C ALA A 49 -7.48 -0.50 -3.74
N THR A 50 -7.17 0.61 -4.44
CA THR A 50 -8.12 1.73 -4.55
C THR A 50 -9.37 1.39 -5.35
N TYR A 51 -9.50 0.16 -5.84
CA TYR A 51 -10.76 -0.41 -6.30
C TYR A 51 -11.86 -0.36 -5.22
N SER A 52 -11.50 -0.54 -3.96
CA SER A 52 -12.39 -0.36 -2.82
C SER A 52 -13.02 1.04 -2.78
N LEU A 53 -12.34 2.02 -3.34
CA LEU A 53 -12.71 3.45 -3.32
C LEU A 53 -13.09 3.98 -4.71
N ARG A 54 -13.38 3.09 -5.67
CA ARG A 54 -13.56 3.38 -7.09
C ARG A 54 -14.62 4.41 -7.44
N ASP A 55 -15.64 4.52 -6.59
CA ASP A 55 -16.76 5.45 -6.80
C ASP A 55 -16.47 6.84 -6.21
N LEU A 56 -15.41 6.99 -5.42
CA LEU A 56 -14.99 8.26 -4.83
C LEU A 56 -14.06 9.05 -5.78
N PRO A 57 -14.13 10.39 -5.78
CA PRO A 57 -13.09 11.21 -6.39
C PRO A 57 -11.72 10.94 -5.77
N ILE A 58 -10.64 11.20 -6.52
CA ILE A 58 -9.26 10.91 -6.10
C ILE A 58 -8.91 11.53 -4.75
N GLU A 59 -9.35 12.76 -4.49
CA GLU A 59 -9.09 13.48 -3.24
C GLU A 59 -9.76 12.79 -2.04
N GLU A 60 -11.00 12.32 -2.23
CA GLU A 60 -11.72 11.61 -1.18
C GLU A 60 -11.17 10.18 -0.99
N ALA A 61 -10.73 9.52 -2.06
CA ALA A 61 -10.04 8.24 -1.97
C ALA A 61 -8.74 8.37 -1.17
N ILE A 62 -7.92 9.39 -1.45
CA ILE A 62 -6.68 9.70 -0.71
C ILE A 62 -6.99 9.96 0.77
N LYS A 63 -7.97 10.80 1.07
CA LYS A 63 -8.42 11.07 2.45
C LYS A 63 -8.90 9.79 3.15
N GLY A 64 -9.64 8.94 2.42
CA GLY A 64 -10.14 7.67 2.92
C GLY A 64 -9.01 6.74 3.35
N VAL A 65 -7.99 6.54 2.51
CA VAL A 65 -6.80 5.73 2.85
C VAL A 65 -6.10 6.27 4.10
N LYS A 66 -5.90 7.60 4.18
CA LYS A 66 -5.30 8.23 5.37
C LYS A 66 -6.17 8.05 6.62
N LYS A 67 -7.49 8.17 6.50
CA LYS A 67 -8.43 8.04 7.62
C LYS A 67 -8.40 6.65 8.24
N VAL A 68 -8.21 5.60 7.44
CA VAL A 68 -8.07 4.22 7.95
C VAL A 68 -6.65 3.90 8.44
N GLY A 69 -5.74 4.88 8.40
CA GLY A 69 -4.38 4.76 8.96
C GLY A 69 -3.42 3.93 8.13
N LEU A 70 -3.59 3.91 6.81
CA LEU A 70 -2.72 3.21 5.86
C LEU A 70 -1.94 4.19 5.00
N ASN A 71 -0.76 3.74 4.50
CA ASN A 71 0.14 4.58 3.72
C ASN A 71 0.48 4.00 2.35
N TYR A 72 0.18 2.73 2.08
CA TYR A 72 0.47 2.11 0.79
C TYR A 72 -0.79 1.95 -0.05
N VAL A 73 -0.65 2.00 -1.37
CA VAL A 73 -1.77 1.83 -2.30
C VAL A 73 -1.40 1.03 -3.54
N SER A 74 -2.37 0.26 -4.05
CA SER A 74 -2.45 -0.18 -5.43
C SER A 74 -3.48 0.70 -6.15
N ILE A 75 -3.06 1.47 -7.16
CA ILE A 75 -3.93 2.45 -7.79
C ILE A 75 -4.75 1.78 -8.90
N LYS A 76 -6.08 1.82 -8.78
CA LYS A 76 -7.01 1.29 -9.77
C LYS A 76 -7.07 2.18 -11.00
N ASN A 77 -7.06 1.56 -12.18
CA ASN A 77 -7.28 2.20 -13.48
C ASN A 77 -8.77 2.54 -13.70
N VAL A 78 -9.25 3.56 -13.02
CA VAL A 78 -10.60 4.14 -13.17
C VAL A 78 -10.51 5.63 -13.39
N LYS A 79 -11.49 6.22 -14.08
CA LYS A 79 -11.51 7.66 -14.42
C LYS A 79 -11.40 8.56 -13.19
N ASN A 80 -12.01 8.15 -12.08
CA ASN A 80 -11.95 8.89 -10.82
C ASN A 80 -10.55 8.92 -10.20
N HIS A 81 -9.69 7.92 -10.47
CA HIS A 81 -8.33 7.84 -9.96
C HIS A 81 -7.31 8.12 -11.07
N ILE A 82 -6.62 7.09 -11.58
CA ILE A 82 -5.69 7.24 -12.71
C ILE A 82 -6.06 6.21 -13.77
N ASP A 83 -6.62 6.67 -14.89
CA ASP A 83 -7.09 5.80 -15.97
C ASP A 83 -6.09 5.67 -17.10
N LEU A 84 -6.16 4.56 -17.83
CA LEU A 84 -5.34 4.32 -19.04
C LEU A 84 -5.60 5.33 -20.15
N SER A 85 -6.78 5.97 -20.17
CA SER A 85 -7.15 7.00 -21.14
C SER A 85 -6.61 8.40 -20.81
N HIS A 86 -6.12 8.63 -19.58
CA HIS A 86 -5.47 9.88 -19.23
C HIS A 86 -4.16 10.06 -20.00
N THR A 87 -3.78 11.31 -20.28
CA THR A 87 -2.47 11.62 -20.84
C THR A 87 -1.33 11.28 -19.86
N THR A 88 -0.11 11.26 -20.37
CA THR A 88 1.09 11.06 -19.54
C THR A 88 1.21 12.13 -18.45
N GLU A 89 0.90 13.37 -18.76
CA GLU A 89 0.94 14.50 -17.83
C GLU A 89 -0.10 14.34 -16.72
N GLU A 90 -1.34 14.03 -17.09
CA GLU A 90 -2.43 13.76 -16.13
C GLU A 90 -2.10 12.58 -15.21
N ARG A 91 -1.53 11.51 -15.75
CA ARG A 91 -1.12 10.35 -14.94
C ARG A 91 -0.06 10.73 -13.90
N LYS A 92 0.95 11.50 -14.30
CA LYS A 92 2.01 11.98 -13.42
C LYS A 92 1.50 12.92 -12.35
N GLU A 93 0.63 13.86 -12.71
CA GLU A 93 0.02 14.81 -11.78
C GLU A 93 -0.84 14.09 -10.74
N ARG A 94 -1.73 13.19 -11.18
CA ARG A 94 -2.58 12.41 -10.28
C ARG A 94 -1.76 11.47 -9.38
N ALA A 95 -0.70 10.85 -9.90
CA ALA A 95 0.22 10.05 -9.09
C ALA A 95 0.95 10.91 -8.04
N LYS A 96 1.27 12.17 -8.39
CA LYS A 96 1.84 13.13 -7.44
C LYS A 96 0.88 13.46 -6.31
N MET A 97 -0.44 13.55 -6.55
CA MET A 97 -1.43 13.80 -5.48
C MET A 97 -1.36 12.74 -4.37
N PHE A 98 -1.23 11.44 -4.73
CA PHE A 98 -1.02 10.37 -3.75
C PHE A 98 0.26 10.59 -2.94
N ARG A 99 1.37 10.90 -3.61
CA ARG A 99 2.68 11.08 -2.95
C ARG A 99 2.72 12.31 -2.06
N ASP A 100 2.16 13.43 -2.50
CA ASP A 100 2.08 14.68 -1.73
C ASP A 100 1.26 14.50 -0.45
N ALA A 101 0.28 13.60 -0.47
CA ALA A 101 -0.48 13.21 0.72
C ALA A 101 0.27 12.22 1.62
N GLY A 102 1.50 11.84 1.28
CA GLY A 102 2.31 10.86 2.02
C GLY A 102 1.90 9.40 1.76
N LEU A 103 1.15 9.13 0.69
CA LEU A 103 0.86 7.76 0.27
C LEU A 103 1.95 7.25 -0.67
N ILE A 104 2.23 5.95 -0.61
CA ILE A 104 3.26 5.28 -1.38
C ILE A 104 2.59 4.29 -2.34
N PRO A 105 2.45 4.62 -3.64
CA PRO A 105 2.00 3.67 -4.64
C PRO A 105 3.03 2.55 -4.82
N LEU A 106 2.63 1.29 -4.64
CA LEU A 106 3.46 0.11 -4.86
C LEU A 106 3.07 -0.65 -6.12
N SER A 107 1.81 -0.55 -6.51
CA SER A 107 1.31 -1.18 -7.73
C SER A 107 0.17 -0.37 -8.35
N VAL A 108 -0.22 -0.80 -9.56
CA VAL A 108 -1.42 -0.35 -10.27
C VAL A 108 -2.22 -1.56 -10.71
N GLY A 109 -3.50 -1.42 -10.86
CA GLY A 109 -4.36 -2.50 -11.41
C GLY A 109 -5.63 -2.72 -10.59
N ASN A 110 -6.33 -3.80 -10.85
CA ASN A 110 -6.10 -4.88 -11.81
C ASN A 110 -6.34 -4.38 -13.25
N VAL A 111 -5.33 -4.48 -14.13
CA VAL A 111 -5.42 -4.06 -15.53
C VAL A 111 -5.67 -5.29 -16.42
N SER A 112 -6.66 -5.21 -17.30
CA SER A 112 -6.87 -6.25 -18.33
C SER A 112 -5.72 -6.22 -19.35
N MET A 113 -5.13 -7.37 -19.62
CA MET A 113 -4.05 -7.57 -20.60
C MET A 113 -4.38 -8.72 -21.55
N ARG A 114 -5.62 -8.71 -22.06
CA ARG A 114 -6.20 -9.78 -22.94
C ARG A 114 -6.17 -9.42 -24.40
N THR A 115 -5.65 -8.25 -24.76
CA THR A 115 -5.62 -7.66 -26.09
C THR A 115 -4.22 -7.72 -26.71
N GLY A 116 -4.06 -7.11 -27.88
CA GLY A 116 -2.80 -7.13 -28.60
C GLY A 116 -1.64 -6.41 -27.93
N GLU A 117 -0.44 -6.59 -28.49
CA GLU A 117 0.82 -6.05 -27.97
C GLU A 117 0.78 -4.54 -27.72
N ALA A 118 0.09 -3.77 -28.59
CA ALA A 118 -0.01 -2.32 -28.44
C ALA A 118 -0.75 -1.88 -27.17
N ASP A 119 -1.83 -2.58 -26.79
CA ASP A 119 -2.59 -2.26 -25.59
C ASP A 119 -1.86 -2.73 -24.31
N ILE A 120 -1.18 -3.88 -24.40
CA ILE A 120 -0.31 -4.35 -23.31
C ILE A 120 0.81 -3.34 -23.07
N ARG A 121 1.46 -2.83 -24.12
CA ARG A 121 2.49 -1.79 -24.02
C ARG A 121 1.97 -0.53 -23.32
N LYS A 122 0.78 -0.06 -23.66
CA LYS A 122 0.13 1.09 -22.98
C LYS A 122 -0.02 0.86 -21.47
N ALA A 123 -0.31 -0.37 -21.03
CA ALA A 123 -0.39 -0.68 -19.61
C ALA A 123 0.97 -0.57 -18.91
N PHE A 124 2.06 -0.95 -19.57
CA PHE A 124 3.41 -0.75 -19.04
C PHE A 124 3.82 0.73 -19.02
N GLU A 125 3.51 1.48 -20.08
CA GLU A 125 3.72 2.92 -20.13
C GLU A 125 2.94 3.65 -19.03
N TYR A 126 1.70 3.24 -18.79
CA TYR A 126 0.87 3.73 -17.68
C TYR A 126 1.53 3.51 -16.32
N ALA A 127 2.04 2.30 -16.05
CA ALA A 127 2.73 2.01 -14.79
C ALA A 127 4.04 2.81 -14.65
N ARG A 128 4.80 2.94 -15.74
CA ARG A 128 6.01 3.77 -15.80
C ARG A 128 5.70 5.24 -15.52
N ASP A 129 4.64 5.81 -16.12
CA ASP A 129 4.24 7.21 -15.94
C ASP A 129 3.85 7.48 -14.48
N ILE A 130 3.19 6.53 -13.82
CA ILE A 130 2.86 6.58 -12.39
C ILE A 130 4.10 6.34 -11.51
N GLY A 131 5.10 5.62 -12.01
CA GLY A 131 6.33 5.33 -11.28
C GLY A 131 6.15 4.24 -10.22
N VAL A 132 5.46 3.14 -10.57
CA VAL A 132 5.28 1.96 -9.70
C VAL A 132 6.07 0.76 -10.22
N PRO A 133 6.58 -0.11 -9.33
CA PRO A 133 7.39 -1.27 -9.72
C PRO A 133 6.55 -2.49 -10.15
N THR A 134 5.24 -2.47 -9.95
CA THR A 134 4.38 -3.65 -10.16
C THR A 134 3.07 -3.29 -10.82
N ILE A 135 2.62 -4.13 -11.76
CA ILE A 135 1.28 -4.08 -12.36
C ILE A 135 0.52 -5.32 -11.91
N VAL A 136 -0.59 -5.15 -11.21
CA VAL A 136 -1.58 -6.21 -11.01
C VAL A 136 -2.40 -6.33 -12.29
N CYS A 137 -2.51 -7.53 -12.85
CA CYS A 137 -3.10 -7.71 -14.17
C CYS A 137 -3.91 -9.00 -14.33
N SER A 138 -4.79 -9.01 -15.34
CA SER A 138 -5.57 -10.17 -15.78
C SER A 138 -5.31 -10.42 -17.27
N PRO A 139 -4.24 -11.12 -17.62
CA PRO A 139 -3.93 -11.47 -19.00
C PRO A 139 -4.72 -12.70 -19.46
N SER A 140 -4.76 -12.94 -20.78
CA SER A 140 -5.02 -14.26 -21.33
C SER A 140 -3.74 -15.10 -21.32
N ILE A 141 -3.88 -16.44 -21.39
CA ILE A 141 -2.73 -17.34 -21.48
C ILE A 141 -1.89 -17.01 -22.73
N ASP A 142 -2.54 -16.72 -23.84
CA ASP A 142 -1.88 -16.38 -25.11
C ASP A 142 -1.12 -15.04 -25.07
N SER A 143 -1.41 -14.18 -24.09
CA SER A 143 -0.69 -12.91 -23.90
C SER A 143 0.67 -13.08 -23.20
N ILE A 144 0.91 -14.20 -22.51
CA ILE A 144 2.12 -14.39 -21.67
C ILE A 144 3.43 -14.20 -22.45
N PRO A 145 3.59 -14.69 -23.69
CA PRO A 145 4.81 -14.44 -24.47
C PRO A 145 5.06 -12.95 -24.75
N ILE A 146 4.01 -12.15 -24.92
CA ILE A 146 4.10 -10.69 -25.09
C ILE A 146 4.52 -10.06 -23.76
N LEU A 147 3.91 -10.50 -22.67
CA LEU A 147 4.26 -10.02 -21.33
C LEU A 147 5.72 -10.28 -20.99
N ASP A 148 6.27 -11.42 -21.40
CA ASP A 148 7.68 -11.79 -21.20
C ASP A 148 8.65 -10.81 -21.88
N LYS A 149 8.30 -10.28 -23.05
CA LYS A 149 9.05 -9.21 -23.71
C LYS A 149 8.93 -7.90 -22.92
N MET A 150 7.72 -7.54 -22.54
CA MET A 150 7.43 -6.25 -21.88
C MET A 150 8.10 -6.13 -20.50
N VAL A 151 8.08 -7.18 -19.68
CA VAL A 151 8.76 -7.13 -18.37
C VAL A 151 10.27 -6.94 -18.49
N LYS A 152 10.89 -7.45 -19.57
CA LYS A 152 12.31 -7.26 -19.86
C LYS A 152 12.62 -5.85 -20.34
N GLU A 153 11.75 -5.29 -21.18
CA GLU A 153 11.90 -3.95 -21.74
C GLU A 153 11.70 -2.85 -20.69
N PHE A 154 10.67 -2.96 -19.87
CA PHE A 154 10.27 -1.92 -18.92
C PHE A 154 10.88 -2.10 -17.52
N ASP A 155 11.41 -3.27 -17.21
CA ASP A 155 11.86 -3.68 -15.87
C ASP A 155 10.78 -3.50 -14.78
N ILE A 156 9.54 -3.83 -15.14
CA ILE A 156 8.35 -3.76 -14.26
C ILE A 156 7.86 -5.19 -14.00
N LYS A 157 7.51 -5.49 -12.75
CA LYS A 157 6.94 -6.78 -12.37
C LYS A 157 5.46 -6.85 -12.75
N LEU A 158 5.03 -8.04 -13.13
CA LEU A 158 3.62 -8.37 -13.30
C LEU A 158 3.15 -9.29 -12.19
N ALA A 159 2.04 -8.93 -11.57
CA ALA A 159 1.35 -9.70 -10.57
C ALA A 159 0.00 -10.15 -11.14
N ILE A 160 -0.05 -11.38 -11.72
CA ILE A 160 -1.27 -11.93 -12.30
C ILE A 160 -2.25 -12.24 -11.18
N HIS A 161 -3.43 -11.64 -11.26
CA HIS A 161 -4.50 -11.78 -10.28
C HIS A 161 -5.36 -13.01 -10.60
N ASN A 162 -5.53 -13.91 -9.63
CA ASN A 162 -6.45 -15.03 -9.76
C ASN A 162 -7.89 -14.60 -9.41
N HIS A 163 -8.90 -15.13 -10.16
CA HIS A 163 -10.29 -14.66 -10.09
C HIS A 163 -11.30 -15.70 -9.59
N GLY A 164 -10.85 -16.90 -9.20
CA GLY A 164 -11.73 -17.94 -8.70
C GLY A 164 -12.30 -18.86 -9.79
N PRO A 165 -13.21 -19.79 -9.42
CA PRO A 165 -13.62 -20.91 -10.26
C PRO A 165 -14.43 -20.51 -11.50
N GLU A 166 -15.04 -19.35 -11.52
CA GLU A 166 -15.77 -18.81 -12.67
C GLU A 166 -14.84 -18.34 -13.80
N ASP A 167 -13.58 -18.08 -13.53
CA ASP A 167 -12.61 -17.60 -14.52
C ASP A 167 -11.89 -18.76 -15.21
N LYS A 168 -12.66 -19.71 -15.72
CA LYS A 168 -12.14 -20.96 -16.31
C LYS A 168 -11.20 -20.77 -17.51
N GLY A 169 -11.31 -19.64 -18.21
CA GLY A 169 -10.47 -19.30 -19.34
C GLY A 169 -9.10 -18.69 -18.97
N PHE A 170 -8.84 -18.49 -17.69
CA PHE A 170 -7.67 -17.74 -17.21
C PHE A 170 -7.02 -18.44 -16.01
N PHE A 171 -7.10 -17.81 -14.84
CA PHE A 171 -6.37 -18.24 -13.64
C PHE A 171 -7.31 -18.35 -12.44
N PRO A 172 -8.02 -19.48 -12.28
CA PRO A 172 -8.89 -19.71 -11.13
C PRO A 172 -8.15 -19.65 -9.80
N SER A 173 -6.94 -20.19 -9.75
CA SER A 173 -6.13 -20.26 -8.52
C SER A 173 -4.69 -19.77 -8.72
N PRO A 174 -3.95 -19.49 -7.64
CA PRO A 174 -2.54 -19.15 -7.70
C PRO A 174 -1.68 -20.21 -8.40
N PHE A 175 -2.02 -21.49 -8.25
CA PHE A 175 -1.28 -22.59 -8.88
C PHE A 175 -1.46 -22.64 -10.39
N ASP A 176 -2.60 -22.15 -10.92
CA ASP A 176 -2.81 -22.02 -12.37
C ASP A 176 -1.86 -20.96 -12.94
N VAL A 177 -1.70 -19.84 -12.24
CA VAL A 177 -0.73 -18.82 -12.62
C VAL A 177 0.69 -19.39 -12.60
N MET A 178 1.09 -20.05 -11.51
CA MET A 178 2.45 -20.61 -11.39
C MET A 178 2.79 -21.55 -12.53
N ARG A 179 1.87 -22.46 -12.89
CA ARG A 179 2.05 -23.37 -14.04
C ARG A 179 2.23 -22.62 -15.36
N ALA A 180 1.40 -21.60 -15.58
CA ALA A 180 1.41 -20.86 -16.83
C ALA A 180 2.70 -20.04 -17.02
N VAL A 181 3.29 -19.52 -15.92
CA VAL A 181 4.46 -18.62 -15.99
C VAL A 181 5.79 -19.30 -15.69
N GLU A 182 5.80 -20.61 -15.47
CA GLU A 182 6.99 -21.38 -15.03
C GLU A 182 8.22 -21.12 -15.92
N LYS A 183 8.02 -21.11 -17.25
CA LYS A 183 9.08 -21.01 -18.25
C LYS A 183 9.43 -19.57 -18.66
N PHE A 184 8.72 -18.59 -18.12
CA PHE A 184 8.86 -17.19 -18.45
C PHE A 184 9.68 -16.41 -17.40
N ASP A 185 10.03 -15.19 -17.72
CA ASP A 185 10.83 -14.32 -16.86
C ASP A 185 10.25 -14.26 -15.44
N LYS A 186 11.14 -14.27 -14.44
CA LYS A 186 10.72 -14.29 -13.03
C LYS A 186 9.97 -13.02 -12.60
N ARG A 187 10.04 -11.93 -13.36
CA ARG A 187 9.23 -10.72 -13.12
C ARG A 187 7.75 -10.92 -13.38
N ILE A 188 7.35 -12.02 -14.05
CA ILE A 188 5.95 -12.43 -14.17
C ILE A 188 5.64 -13.35 -13.00
N GLY A 189 4.74 -12.93 -12.11
CA GLY A 189 4.34 -13.66 -10.91
C GLY A 189 2.87 -13.42 -10.57
N LEU A 190 2.55 -13.40 -9.28
CA LEU A 190 1.19 -13.45 -8.77
C LEU A 190 0.81 -12.20 -7.96
N CYS A 191 -0.45 -11.83 -8.08
CA CYS A 191 -1.24 -11.20 -7.04
C CYS A 191 -2.22 -12.26 -6.52
N ILE A 192 -2.01 -12.77 -5.31
CA ILE A 192 -2.95 -13.70 -4.70
C ILE A 192 -4.13 -12.92 -4.14
N ASP A 193 -5.32 -13.16 -4.69
CA ASP A 193 -6.57 -12.75 -4.07
C ASP A 193 -7.03 -13.86 -3.13
N VAL A 194 -7.05 -13.60 -1.82
CA VAL A 194 -7.33 -14.63 -0.82
C VAL A 194 -8.78 -15.13 -0.88
N GLY A 195 -9.74 -14.28 -1.23
CA GLY A 195 -11.14 -14.67 -1.37
C GLY A 195 -11.36 -15.56 -2.60
N HIS A 196 -10.84 -15.15 -3.73
CA HIS A 196 -10.92 -15.94 -4.97
C HIS A 196 -10.15 -17.26 -4.86
N THR A 197 -9.01 -17.27 -4.15
CA THR A 197 -8.23 -18.48 -3.88
C THR A 197 -9.05 -19.49 -3.07
N ALA A 198 -9.68 -19.04 -1.98
CA ALA A 198 -10.54 -19.89 -1.17
C ALA A 198 -11.75 -20.43 -1.97
N ARG A 199 -12.40 -19.56 -2.76
CA ARG A 199 -13.52 -19.97 -3.64
C ARG A 199 -13.12 -21.01 -4.70
N ALA A 200 -11.85 -21.02 -5.12
CA ALA A 200 -11.30 -22.06 -6.00
C ALA A 200 -10.99 -23.37 -5.23
N GLY A 201 -11.33 -23.47 -3.96
CA GLY A 201 -11.08 -24.66 -3.14
C GLY A 201 -9.62 -24.81 -2.69
N VAL A 202 -8.85 -23.73 -2.70
CA VAL A 202 -7.42 -23.72 -2.37
C VAL A 202 -7.21 -22.88 -1.09
N ASP A 203 -6.35 -23.36 -0.20
CA ASP A 203 -5.99 -22.65 1.03
C ASP A 203 -5.11 -21.44 0.69
N PRO A 204 -5.52 -20.20 1.07
CA PRO A 204 -4.73 -19.01 0.78
C PRO A 204 -3.37 -18.97 1.50
N ALA A 205 -3.28 -19.44 2.75
CA ALA A 205 -2.03 -19.42 3.50
C ALA A 205 -1.03 -20.42 2.93
N ASP A 206 -1.48 -21.62 2.55
CA ASP A 206 -0.66 -22.62 1.84
C ASP A 206 -0.19 -22.10 0.48
N SER A 207 -1.07 -21.41 -0.26
CA SER A 207 -0.73 -20.78 -1.54
C SER A 207 0.37 -19.72 -1.39
N ILE A 208 0.30 -18.86 -0.37
CA ILE A 208 1.33 -17.86 -0.07
C ILE A 208 2.68 -18.53 0.15
N LEU A 209 2.72 -19.60 0.97
CA LEU A 209 3.96 -20.32 1.27
C LEU A 209 4.55 -21.00 0.02
N LYS A 210 3.71 -21.63 -0.80
CA LYS A 210 4.15 -22.38 -1.99
C LYS A 210 4.53 -21.51 -3.18
N CYS A 211 3.90 -20.33 -3.30
CA CYS A 211 4.11 -19.42 -4.43
C CYS A 211 5.06 -18.25 -4.10
N GLN A 212 5.72 -18.25 -2.93
CA GLN A 212 6.48 -17.12 -2.38
C GLN A 212 7.53 -16.53 -3.35
N GLU A 213 8.15 -17.34 -4.20
CA GLU A 213 9.20 -16.89 -5.12
C GLU A 213 8.72 -15.91 -6.19
N ARG A 214 7.41 -15.97 -6.52
CA ARG A 214 6.77 -15.13 -7.54
C ARG A 214 5.57 -14.35 -7.01
N LEU A 215 5.40 -14.24 -5.70
CA LEU A 215 4.33 -13.47 -5.08
C LEU A 215 4.77 -12.00 -4.98
N TYR A 216 4.09 -11.10 -5.71
CA TYR A 216 4.45 -9.69 -5.82
C TYR A 216 3.42 -8.73 -5.26
N ASP A 217 2.16 -9.15 -5.19
CA ASP A 217 1.04 -8.39 -4.62
C ASP A 217 0.05 -9.34 -3.97
N LEU A 218 -0.80 -8.85 -3.08
CA LEU A 218 -1.84 -9.64 -2.44
C LEU A 218 -3.08 -8.78 -2.20
N HIS A 219 -4.24 -9.27 -2.60
CA HIS A 219 -5.52 -8.69 -2.25
C HIS A 219 -6.09 -9.38 -1.01
N MET A 220 -6.17 -8.60 0.08
CA MET A 220 -6.76 -9.02 1.35
C MET A 220 -8.23 -8.66 1.36
N LYS A 221 -9.07 -9.66 1.57
CA LYS A 221 -10.53 -9.52 1.69
C LYS A 221 -11.09 -10.64 2.57
N ASP A 222 -12.40 -10.63 2.80
CA ASP A 222 -13.10 -11.74 3.41
C ASP A 222 -14.40 -12.02 2.62
N ILE A 223 -14.90 -13.24 2.75
CA ILE A 223 -16.10 -13.72 2.08
C ILE A 223 -17.02 -14.38 3.09
N SER A 224 -18.34 -14.19 2.94
CA SER A 224 -19.33 -14.72 3.89
C SER A 224 -19.62 -16.22 3.68
N ALA A 225 -19.39 -16.74 2.48
CA ALA A 225 -19.63 -18.14 2.12
C ALA A 225 -18.78 -18.59 0.95
N MET A 226 -18.58 -19.90 0.80
CA MET A 226 -17.96 -20.51 -0.36
C MET A 226 -18.96 -20.60 -1.53
N GLY A 227 -18.41 -20.58 -2.75
CA GLY A 227 -19.19 -20.87 -3.97
C GLY A 227 -19.93 -19.68 -4.59
N ASP A 228 -20.24 -18.63 -3.84
CA ASP A 228 -20.83 -17.41 -4.38
C ASP A 228 -19.77 -16.32 -4.61
N LYS A 229 -19.72 -15.81 -5.84
CA LYS A 229 -18.78 -14.74 -6.21
C LYS A 229 -19.14 -13.37 -5.60
N ASN A 230 -20.38 -13.19 -5.17
CA ASN A 230 -20.89 -11.94 -4.65
C ASN A 230 -21.02 -11.95 -3.12
N THR A 231 -20.04 -12.49 -2.43
CA THR A 231 -20.02 -12.62 -0.97
C THR A 231 -18.93 -11.81 -0.26
N PRO A 232 -18.46 -10.66 -0.78
CA PRO A 232 -17.51 -9.84 -0.05
C PRO A 232 -18.13 -9.32 1.25
N ILE A 233 -17.35 -9.36 2.33
CA ILE A 233 -17.76 -8.90 3.66
C ILE A 233 -16.55 -8.28 4.37
N GLU A 234 -16.76 -7.60 5.49
CA GLU A 234 -15.68 -7.07 6.34
C GLU A 234 -14.80 -8.20 6.85
N ALA A 235 -13.48 -8.01 6.80
CA ALA A 235 -12.54 -8.99 7.32
C ALA A 235 -12.81 -9.30 8.80
N GLY A 236 -12.86 -10.59 9.12
CA GLY A 236 -13.20 -11.10 10.44
C GLY A 236 -14.68 -11.38 10.67
N ARG A 237 -15.55 -11.00 9.73
CA ARG A 237 -16.96 -11.40 9.73
C ARG A 237 -17.24 -12.58 8.80
N GLY A 238 -16.28 -12.93 7.97
CA GLY A 238 -16.38 -13.99 6.98
C GLY A 238 -15.80 -15.31 7.46
N ILE A 239 -15.46 -16.14 6.51
CA ILE A 239 -15.00 -17.52 6.74
C ILE A 239 -13.49 -17.71 6.56
N LEU A 240 -12.75 -16.68 6.13
CA LEU A 240 -11.32 -16.81 5.88
C LEU A 240 -10.51 -16.73 7.18
N ASP A 241 -9.51 -17.59 7.32
CA ASP A 241 -8.57 -17.52 8.42
C ASP A 241 -7.50 -16.43 8.16
N SER A 242 -7.88 -15.18 8.41
CA SER A 242 -6.97 -14.03 8.28
C SER A 242 -5.71 -14.19 9.13
N LYS A 243 -5.77 -14.89 10.27
CA LYS A 243 -4.61 -15.13 11.13
C LYS A 243 -3.57 -16.01 10.44
N SER A 244 -3.99 -17.11 9.84
CA SER A 244 -3.09 -18.00 9.08
C SER A 244 -2.52 -17.31 7.85
N ILE A 245 -3.31 -16.50 7.15
CA ILE A 245 -2.85 -15.70 6.01
C ILE A 245 -1.75 -14.72 6.43
N LEU A 246 -1.97 -13.95 7.49
CA LEU A 246 -0.98 -13.00 8.01
C LEU A 246 0.29 -13.71 8.52
N ALA A 247 0.14 -14.85 9.20
CA ALA A 247 1.27 -15.66 9.65
C ALA A 247 2.12 -16.17 8.48
N ALA A 248 1.49 -16.60 7.38
CA ALA A 248 2.19 -17.02 6.18
C ALA A 248 2.98 -15.86 5.55
N LEU A 249 2.37 -14.66 5.44
CA LEU A 249 3.04 -13.45 4.93
C LEU A 249 4.25 -13.04 5.77
N LEU A 250 4.11 -13.07 7.11
CA LEU A 250 5.22 -12.79 8.02
C LEU A 250 6.34 -13.82 7.88
N LYS A 251 5.99 -15.12 7.77
CA LYS A 251 6.96 -16.22 7.63
C LYS A 251 7.83 -16.06 6.39
N ILE A 252 7.25 -15.67 5.26
CA ILE A 252 7.99 -15.43 4.02
C ILE A 252 8.65 -14.05 3.96
N LYS A 253 8.45 -13.20 4.98
CA LYS A 253 8.89 -11.80 5.00
C LYS A 253 8.44 -11.04 3.75
N PHE A 254 7.15 -11.13 3.43
CA PHE A 254 6.57 -10.58 2.22
C PHE A 254 6.89 -9.10 2.05
N GLN A 255 7.37 -8.71 0.86
CA GLN A 255 7.80 -7.34 0.55
C GLN A 255 6.90 -6.61 -0.45
N GLY A 256 5.89 -7.26 -1.01
CA GLY A 256 4.87 -6.65 -1.86
C GLY A 256 3.79 -5.92 -1.05
N LEU A 257 2.77 -5.46 -1.74
CA LEU A 257 1.60 -4.85 -1.11
C LEU A 257 0.66 -5.93 -0.55
N VAL A 258 0.26 -5.79 0.71
CA VAL A 258 -0.92 -6.43 1.27
C VAL A 258 -2.06 -5.42 1.15
N GLY A 259 -2.75 -5.44 0.02
CA GLY A 259 -3.76 -4.46 -0.34
C GLY A 259 -5.16 -4.91 0.09
N PHE A 260 -5.82 -4.19 1.01
CA PHE A 260 -7.22 -4.43 1.26
C PHE A 260 -8.06 -4.12 0.02
N GLU A 261 -8.82 -5.11 -0.45
CA GLU A 261 -9.79 -4.95 -1.53
C GLU A 261 -11.21 -5.20 -1.00
N TYR A 262 -11.77 -4.16 -0.38
CA TYR A 262 -13.13 -4.17 0.15
C TYR A 262 -14.15 -3.85 -0.95
N GLU A 263 -15.09 -4.77 -1.18
CA GLU A 263 -15.98 -4.70 -2.34
C GLU A 263 -17.47 -4.61 -1.99
N LYS A 264 -17.85 -4.80 -0.72
CA LYS A 264 -19.23 -4.88 -0.26
C LYS A 264 -20.02 -3.60 -0.51
N ASP A 265 -19.45 -2.43 -0.21
CA ASP A 265 -20.07 -1.14 -0.40
C ASP A 265 -19.12 -0.16 -1.09
N GLY A 266 -19.36 0.11 -2.38
CA GLY A 266 -18.57 1.06 -3.16
C GLY A 266 -18.96 2.52 -2.94
N LYS A 267 -20.17 2.79 -2.40
CA LYS A 267 -20.65 4.15 -2.17
C LYS A 267 -20.20 4.72 -0.83
N ASP A 268 -20.14 3.88 0.21
CA ASP A 268 -19.60 4.22 1.53
C ASP A 268 -18.62 3.15 2.02
N PRO A 269 -17.45 3.04 1.39
CA PRO A 269 -16.50 1.96 1.68
C PRO A 269 -15.71 2.15 2.97
N ILE A 270 -15.64 3.38 3.51
CA ILE A 270 -14.72 3.72 4.60
C ILE A 270 -15.03 2.98 5.91
N PRO A 271 -16.30 2.85 6.37
CA PRO A 271 -16.58 2.14 7.61
C PRO A 271 -16.15 0.67 7.58
N GLY A 272 -16.53 -0.07 6.51
CA GLY A 272 -16.17 -1.48 6.37
C GLY A 272 -14.68 -1.71 6.13
N LEU A 273 -14.03 -0.81 5.39
CA LEU A 273 -12.57 -0.82 5.22
C LEU A 273 -11.86 -0.59 6.57
N ALA A 274 -12.31 0.40 7.36
CA ALA A 274 -11.74 0.69 8.68
C ALA A 274 -11.89 -0.50 9.64
N GLU A 275 -13.04 -1.17 9.63
CA GLU A 275 -13.27 -2.39 10.41
C GLU A 275 -12.31 -3.51 9.99
N SER A 276 -12.18 -3.77 8.69
CA SER A 276 -11.29 -4.79 8.13
C SER A 276 -9.82 -4.53 8.50
N VAL A 277 -9.38 -3.27 8.40
CA VAL A 277 -8.03 -2.83 8.80
C VAL A 277 -7.82 -3.02 10.30
N GLY A 278 -8.78 -2.59 11.12
CA GLY A 278 -8.74 -2.69 12.59
C GLY A 278 -8.66 -4.15 13.05
N TYR A 279 -9.45 -5.03 12.46
CA TYR A 279 -9.43 -6.46 12.76
C TYR A 279 -8.06 -7.10 12.48
N ASN A 280 -7.51 -6.91 11.29
CA ASN A 280 -6.21 -7.48 10.91
C ASN A 280 -5.06 -6.91 11.74
N LYS A 281 -5.11 -5.62 12.08
CA LYS A 281 -4.16 -4.98 12.99
C LYS A 281 -4.22 -5.58 14.40
N GLY A 282 -5.44 -5.90 14.87
CA GLY A 282 -5.64 -6.58 16.16
C GLY A 282 -5.07 -8.00 16.15
N LEU A 283 -5.24 -8.76 15.07
CA LEU A 283 -4.64 -10.08 14.92
C LEU A 283 -3.11 -10.01 15.00
N LEU A 284 -2.47 -9.09 14.27
CA LEU A 284 -1.01 -8.92 14.30
C LEU A 284 -0.50 -8.49 15.67
N ALA A 285 -1.25 -7.66 16.41
CA ALA A 285 -0.90 -7.29 17.78
C ALA A 285 -0.86 -8.53 18.71
N GLY A 286 -1.73 -9.51 18.49
CA GLY A 286 -1.75 -10.77 19.24
C GLY A 286 -0.73 -11.80 18.76
N MET A 287 0.07 -11.53 17.72
CA MET A 287 1.15 -12.39 17.21
C MET A 287 2.55 -11.96 17.72
N LYS A 288 2.63 -10.85 18.44
CA LYS A 288 3.85 -10.38 19.11
C LYS A 288 4.08 -11.19 20.37
#